data_f965943abd71ad0cc4986700b2d01cfd
#
_entry.id   f965943abd71ad0cc4986700b2d01cfd
#
_cell.length_a   1.000
_cell.length_b   1.000
_cell.length_c   1.000
_cell.angle_alpha   90.00
_cell.angle_beta   90.00
_cell.angle_gamma   90.00
#
_symmetry.space_group_name_H-M   'P 1'
#
loop_
_entity.id
_entity.type
_entity.pdbx_description
1 polymer ?
#
loop_
_entity_poly.entity_id
_entity_poly.type
_entity_poly.pdbx_seq_one_letter_code
_entity_poly.pdbx_strand_id
1 'polypeptide(L)'
;MSKVQITAFTGEYHFLSNYCACPVTLDGLTYRSAEAAFQAAKCNVPIDRAAFCTVSPNVAKAIGRKIKLRKGWEKERDGIMADVIHAKFSQNPALAQALIDTGDAELIEGNTWNDNYWGVCGCARCRSEGTKGLNKLGQILMAERKALMATHAAAAVTEEA
;
A
#
# COMPACT_ATOMS: atom_id res chain seq x y z
N MET A 1 -26.60 -7.89 -6.68
CA MET A 1 -25.58 -7.80 -7.74
C MET A 1 -24.22 -8.06 -7.11
N SER A 2 -23.37 -8.91 -7.72
CA SER A 2 -22.02 -9.14 -7.22
C SER A 2 -21.19 -7.85 -7.36
N LYS A 3 -20.49 -7.48 -6.29
CA LYS A 3 -19.61 -6.30 -6.29
C LYS A 3 -18.46 -6.52 -7.28
N VAL A 4 -18.11 -5.52 -8.06
CA VAL A 4 -16.94 -5.58 -8.94
C VAL A 4 -15.69 -5.80 -8.09
N GLN A 5 -14.80 -6.68 -8.54
CA GLN A 5 -13.55 -6.98 -7.84
C GLN A 5 -12.35 -6.70 -8.73
N ILE A 6 -11.35 -6.02 -8.17
CA ILE A 6 -10.01 -5.87 -8.77
C ILE A 6 -9.09 -6.79 -7.98
N THR A 7 -8.74 -7.93 -8.59
CA THR A 7 -8.09 -9.06 -7.89
C THR A 7 -6.58 -9.16 -8.17
N ALA A 8 -6.01 -8.21 -8.94
CA ALA A 8 -4.58 -8.15 -9.23
C ALA A 8 -4.16 -6.70 -9.40
N PHE A 9 -3.07 -6.30 -8.73
CA PHE A 9 -2.51 -4.95 -8.83
C PHE A 9 -1.40 -4.91 -9.90
N THR A 10 -1.80 -5.23 -11.13
CA THR A 10 -0.94 -5.29 -12.33
C THR A 10 -1.60 -4.55 -13.50
N GLY A 11 -0.89 -4.32 -14.59
CA GLY A 11 -1.41 -3.63 -15.76
C GLY A 11 -1.94 -2.24 -15.42
N GLU A 12 -3.16 -1.94 -15.78
CA GLU A 12 -3.83 -0.67 -15.48
C GLU A 12 -3.99 -0.40 -13.97
N TYR A 13 -4.06 -1.46 -13.16
CA TYR A 13 -4.17 -1.37 -11.70
C TYR A 13 -2.81 -1.42 -10.99
N HIS A 14 -1.69 -1.35 -11.71
CA HIS A 14 -0.36 -1.37 -11.09
C HIS A 14 -0.15 -0.22 -10.09
N PHE A 15 -0.84 0.88 -10.25
CA PHE A 15 -0.80 2.01 -9.33
C PHE A 15 -1.27 1.67 -7.91
N LEU A 16 -2.04 0.60 -7.73
CA LEU A 16 -2.46 0.10 -6.40
C LEU A 16 -1.32 -0.65 -5.68
N SER A 17 -0.39 -1.24 -6.43
CA SER A 17 0.74 -1.97 -5.86
C SER A 17 1.70 -1.06 -5.11
N ASN A 18 2.26 -1.56 -4.00
CA ASN A 18 3.36 -0.90 -3.30
C ASN A 18 4.64 -0.79 -4.17
N TYR A 19 4.72 -1.58 -5.23
CA TYR A 19 5.83 -1.58 -6.19
C TYR A 19 5.71 -0.49 -7.27
N CYS A 20 4.57 0.21 -7.35
CA CYS A 20 4.40 1.32 -8.27
C CYS A 20 5.49 2.39 -8.03
N ALA A 21 6.15 2.79 -9.12
CA ALA A 21 7.14 3.85 -9.08
C ALA A 21 6.44 5.21 -8.92
N CYS A 22 6.47 5.74 -7.72
CA CYS A 22 5.96 7.06 -7.39
C CYS A 22 6.69 7.60 -6.16
N PRO A 23 6.89 8.93 -6.05
CA PRO A 23 7.50 9.49 -4.86
C PRO A 23 6.56 9.35 -3.65
N VAL A 24 7.13 8.93 -2.53
CA VAL A 24 6.43 8.84 -1.24
C VAL A 24 7.31 9.48 -0.19
N THR A 25 6.89 10.61 0.37
CA THR A 25 7.61 11.30 1.44
C THR A 25 6.99 10.92 2.78
N LEU A 26 7.82 10.37 3.67
CA LEU A 26 7.43 9.97 5.01
C LEU A 26 8.56 10.34 5.98
N ASP A 27 8.22 10.99 7.10
CA ASP A 27 9.18 11.41 8.12
C ASP A 27 10.36 12.25 7.55
N GLY A 28 10.09 13.11 6.55
CA GLY A 28 11.08 13.98 5.92
C GLY A 28 11.99 13.32 4.89
N LEU A 29 11.80 12.03 4.59
CA LEU A 29 12.55 11.29 3.57
C LEU A 29 11.64 10.93 2.40
N THR A 30 12.13 11.10 1.16
CA THR A 30 11.40 10.76 -0.05
C THR A 30 11.90 9.45 -0.64
N TYR A 31 11.01 8.50 -0.78
CA TYR A 31 11.26 7.17 -1.31
C TYR A 31 10.71 7.05 -2.74
N ARG A 32 11.24 6.12 -3.52
CA ARG A 32 10.82 5.87 -4.91
C ARG A 32 9.53 5.04 -5.05
N SER A 33 9.06 4.46 -3.94
CA SER A 33 7.85 3.63 -3.91
C SER A 33 7.33 3.47 -2.49
N ALA A 34 6.07 3.10 -2.36
CA ALA A 34 5.45 2.73 -1.09
C ALA A 34 6.18 1.53 -0.43
N GLU A 35 6.66 0.57 -1.22
CA GLU A 35 7.44 -0.56 -0.71
C GLU A 35 8.73 -0.08 -0.02
N ALA A 36 9.48 0.84 -0.65
CA ALA A 36 10.71 1.37 -0.06
C ALA A 36 10.43 2.13 1.25
N ALA A 37 9.39 2.95 1.29
CA ALA A 37 8.97 3.67 2.50
C ALA A 37 8.59 2.70 3.63
N PHE A 38 7.80 1.67 3.32
CA PHE A 38 7.38 0.66 4.29
C PHE A 38 8.55 -0.17 4.82
N GLN A 39 9.48 -0.57 3.97
CA GLN A 39 10.66 -1.32 4.38
C GLN A 39 11.60 -0.46 5.24
N ALA A 40 11.77 0.81 4.90
CA ALA A 40 12.56 1.77 5.69
C ALA A 40 11.99 1.94 7.11
N ALA A 41 10.67 1.95 7.25
CA ALA A 41 10.00 2.11 8.54
C ALA A 41 10.31 0.99 9.55
N LYS A 42 10.86 -0.14 9.11
CA LYS A 42 11.33 -1.24 9.97
C LYS A 42 12.60 -0.90 10.75
N CYS A 43 13.38 0.09 10.27
CA CYS A 43 14.65 0.47 10.90
C CYS A 43 14.43 1.12 12.26
N ASN A 44 15.25 0.71 13.26
CA ASN A 44 15.27 1.35 14.57
C ASN A 44 15.84 2.77 14.53
N VAL A 45 16.89 2.95 13.71
CA VAL A 45 17.67 4.19 13.66
C VAL A 45 17.23 5.00 12.42
N PRO A 46 16.80 6.26 12.59
CA PRO A 46 16.30 7.06 11.47
C PRO A 46 17.31 7.21 10.31
N ILE A 47 18.61 7.31 10.61
CA ILE A 47 19.66 7.45 9.60
C ILE A 47 19.71 6.25 8.64
N ASP A 48 19.38 5.04 9.11
CA ASP A 48 19.38 3.83 8.29
C ASP A 48 18.25 3.86 7.23
N ARG A 49 17.20 4.64 7.47
CA ARG A 49 16.08 4.79 6.54
C ARG A 49 16.49 5.49 5.25
N ALA A 50 17.50 6.36 5.29
CA ALA A 50 17.99 7.09 4.11
C ALA A 50 18.51 6.15 3.01
N ALA A 51 19.04 4.98 3.38
CA ALA A 51 19.51 3.98 2.42
C ALA A 51 18.39 3.44 1.51
N PHE A 52 17.11 3.57 1.92
CA PHE A 52 15.96 3.13 1.14
C PHE A 52 15.46 4.17 0.12
N CYS A 53 15.92 5.42 0.19
CA CYS A 53 15.42 6.49 -0.67
C CYS A 53 15.75 6.30 -2.15
N THR A 54 16.86 5.61 -2.46
CA THR A 54 17.36 5.47 -3.83
C THR A 54 17.20 4.08 -4.44
N VAL A 55 16.73 3.11 -3.67
CA VAL A 55 16.63 1.71 -4.11
C VAL A 55 15.30 1.38 -4.76
N SER A 56 15.30 0.35 -5.61
CA SER A 56 14.08 -0.19 -6.20
C SER A 56 13.24 -0.96 -5.16
N PRO A 57 11.94 -1.20 -5.41
CA PRO A 57 11.08 -1.97 -4.50
C PRO A 57 11.63 -3.36 -4.17
N ASN A 58 12.19 -4.07 -5.16
CA ASN A 58 12.79 -5.39 -4.96
C ASN A 58 14.00 -5.34 -4.03
N VAL A 59 14.87 -4.35 -4.21
CA VAL A 59 16.05 -4.15 -3.37
C VAL A 59 15.62 -3.75 -1.95
N ALA A 60 14.66 -2.83 -1.82
CA ALA A 60 14.10 -2.45 -0.53
C ALA A 60 13.55 -3.67 0.23
N LYS A 61 12.78 -4.52 -0.44
CA LYS A 61 12.23 -5.74 0.15
C LYS A 61 13.32 -6.73 0.57
N ALA A 62 14.36 -6.89 -0.25
CA ALA A 62 15.50 -7.77 0.07
C ALA A 62 16.27 -7.28 1.29
N ILE A 63 16.52 -5.98 1.40
CA ILE A 63 17.15 -5.35 2.58
C ILE A 63 16.24 -5.53 3.81
N GLY A 64 14.97 -5.16 3.68
CA GLY A 64 14.00 -5.19 4.78
C GLY A 64 13.75 -6.58 5.39
N ARG A 65 14.04 -7.66 4.65
CA ARG A 65 14.01 -9.03 5.19
C ARG A 65 15.20 -9.37 6.09
N LYS A 66 16.29 -8.62 5.99
CA LYS A 66 17.56 -8.91 6.69
C LYS A 66 17.79 -8.00 7.89
N ILE A 67 17.09 -6.87 7.97
CA ILE A 67 17.28 -5.93 9.07
C ILE A 67 16.61 -6.42 10.36
N LYS A 68 17.19 -6.03 11.49
CA LYS A 68 16.58 -6.23 12.79
C LYS A 68 15.35 -5.31 12.93
N LEU A 69 14.18 -5.90 13.14
CA LEU A 69 12.95 -5.15 13.31
C LEU A 69 13.01 -4.25 14.54
N ARG A 70 12.47 -3.06 14.42
CA ARG A 70 12.28 -2.16 15.56
C ARG A 70 11.31 -2.77 16.57
N LYS A 71 11.46 -2.39 17.84
CA LYS A 71 10.54 -2.80 18.90
C LYS A 71 9.11 -2.34 18.57
N GLY A 72 8.14 -3.21 18.76
CA GLY A 72 6.72 -2.91 18.52
C GLY A 72 6.25 -3.10 17.07
N TRP A 73 7.15 -3.45 16.14
CA TRP A 73 6.84 -3.58 14.71
C TRP A 73 5.55 -4.36 14.42
N GLU A 74 5.37 -5.53 15.03
CA GLU A 74 4.21 -6.40 14.77
C GLU A 74 2.86 -5.75 15.14
N LYS A 75 2.88 -4.84 16.11
CA LYS A 75 1.67 -4.10 16.54
C LYS A 75 1.42 -2.84 15.69
N GLU A 76 2.48 -2.27 15.13
CA GLU A 76 2.45 -0.97 14.45
C GLU A 76 2.39 -1.08 12.94
N ARG A 77 2.78 -2.24 12.36
CA ARG A 77 2.95 -2.40 10.91
C ARG A 77 1.70 -2.07 10.08
N ASP A 78 0.50 -2.34 10.59
CA ASP A 78 -0.75 -2.03 9.90
C ASP A 78 -0.97 -0.51 9.82
N GLY A 79 -0.74 0.20 10.93
CA GLY A 79 -0.81 1.65 10.99
C GLY A 79 0.26 2.30 10.11
N ILE A 80 1.49 1.79 10.15
CA ILE A 80 2.58 2.27 9.28
C ILE A 80 2.24 2.07 7.79
N MET A 81 1.64 0.93 7.43
CA MET A 81 1.20 0.72 6.06
C MET A 81 0.11 1.72 5.67
N ALA A 82 -0.83 2.02 6.57
CA ALA A 82 -1.85 3.03 6.33
C ALA A 82 -1.23 4.43 6.12
N ASP A 83 -0.23 4.82 6.92
CA ASP A 83 0.48 6.09 6.77
C ASP A 83 1.24 6.16 5.43
N VAL A 84 1.88 5.07 5.02
CA VAL A 84 2.58 4.97 3.72
C VAL A 84 1.60 5.10 2.56
N ILE A 85 0.45 4.42 2.62
CA ILE A 85 -0.60 4.49 1.58
C ILE A 85 -1.20 5.89 1.55
N HIS A 86 -1.49 6.50 2.69
CA HIS A 86 -1.95 7.88 2.76
C HIS A 86 -0.93 8.84 2.13
N ALA A 87 0.35 8.74 2.48
CA ALA A 87 1.40 9.56 1.88
C ALA A 87 1.49 9.36 0.36
N LYS A 88 1.41 8.12 -0.11
CA LYS A 88 1.41 7.81 -1.55
C LYS A 88 0.29 8.53 -2.30
N PHE A 89 -0.94 8.42 -1.85
CA PHE A 89 -2.09 8.94 -2.58
C PHE A 89 -2.31 10.43 -2.34
N SER A 90 -2.11 10.96 -1.13
CA SER A 90 -2.24 12.38 -0.85
C SER A 90 -1.18 13.25 -1.55
N GLN A 91 0.01 12.70 -1.81
CA GLN A 91 1.11 13.40 -2.46
C GLN A 91 1.14 13.24 -3.98
N ASN A 92 0.32 12.36 -4.56
CA ASN A 92 0.28 12.06 -5.99
C ASN A 92 -1.16 12.19 -6.52
N PRO A 93 -1.62 13.40 -6.89
CA PRO A 93 -3.02 13.66 -7.25
C PRO A 93 -3.59 12.78 -8.36
N ALA A 94 -2.77 12.45 -9.38
CA ALA A 94 -3.20 11.56 -10.44
C ALA A 94 -3.47 10.14 -9.94
N LEU A 95 -2.68 9.65 -8.97
CA LEU A 95 -2.91 8.34 -8.34
C LEU A 95 -4.13 8.39 -7.41
N ALA A 96 -4.33 9.50 -6.69
CA ALA A 96 -5.52 9.71 -5.87
C ALA A 96 -6.80 9.63 -6.72
N GLN A 97 -6.83 10.31 -7.86
CA GLN A 97 -7.96 10.25 -8.78
C GLN A 97 -8.17 8.83 -9.32
N ALA A 98 -7.10 8.15 -9.73
CA ALA A 98 -7.20 6.76 -10.20
C ALA A 98 -7.76 5.82 -9.11
N LEU A 99 -7.42 6.05 -7.84
CA LEU A 99 -7.97 5.28 -6.72
C LEU A 99 -9.47 5.58 -6.52
N ILE A 100 -9.88 6.84 -6.62
CA ILE A 100 -11.30 7.24 -6.57
C ILE A 100 -12.08 6.60 -7.73
N ASP A 101 -11.51 6.57 -8.94
CA ASP A 101 -12.14 6.04 -10.15
C ASP A 101 -12.37 4.52 -10.08
N THR A 102 -11.75 3.80 -9.14
CA THR A 102 -12.11 2.40 -8.86
C THR A 102 -13.51 2.25 -8.25
N GLY A 103 -14.17 3.34 -7.90
CA GLY A 103 -15.56 3.40 -7.42
C GLY A 103 -15.77 2.61 -6.12
N ASP A 104 -16.67 1.64 -6.17
CA ASP A 104 -16.99 0.76 -5.03
C ASP A 104 -16.39 -0.64 -5.18
N ALA A 105 -15.52 -0.86 -6.18
CA ALA A 105 -14.87 -2.14 -6.39
C ALA A 105 -14.15 -2.64 -5.13
N GLU A 106 -14.26 -3.93 -4.87
CA GLU A 106 -13.44 -4.58 -3.87
C GLU A 106 -12.01 -4.72 -4.38
N LEU A 107 -11.03 -4.20 -3.63
CA LEU A 107 -9.61 -4.24 -3.98
C LEU A 107 -8.95 -5.41 -3.26
N ILE A 108 -8.37 -6.33 -4.03
CA ILE A 108 -7.74 -7.55 -3.51
C ILE A 108 -6.30 -7.63 -4.01
N GLU A 109 -5.32 -7.62 -3.11
CA GLU A 109 -3.91 -7.87 -3.41
C GLU A 109 -3.70 -9.36 -3.70
N GLY A 110 -4.06 -9.77 -4.92
CA GLY A 110 -3.86 -11.16 -5.36
C GLY A 110 -2.39 -11.47 -5.59
N ASN A 111 -1.94 -12.62 -5.12
CA ASN A 111 -0.55 -13.07 -5.28
C ASN A 111 -0.45 -14.59 -5.38
N THR A 112 0.79 -15.09 -5.69
CA THR A 112 1.10 -16.53 -5.78
C THR A 112 2.31 -16.95 -4.94
N TRP A 113 2.85 -16.03 -4.12
CA TRP A 113 4.06 -16.24 -3.33
C TRP A 113 3.81 -16.37 -1.82
N ASN A 114 2.62 -16.86 -1.46
CA ASN A 114 2.22 -17.18 -0.08
C ASN A 114 2.11 -15.96 0.86
N ASP A 115 1.81 -14.76 0.33
CA ASP A 115 1.45 -13.63 1.18
C ASP A 115 -0.05 -13.62 1.45
N ASN A 116 -0.44 -14.13 2.61
CA ASN A 116 -1.81 -14.16 3.10
C ASN A 116 -2.05 -13.11 4.20
N TYR A 117 -1.08 -12.25 4.48
CA TYR A 117 -1.26 -11.13 5.40
C TYR A 117 -1.67 -9.86 4.64
N TRP A 118 -0.81 -9.38 3.76
CA TRP A 118 -1.11 -8.18 2.97
C TRP A 118 -2.09 -8.44 1.85
N GLY A 119 -2.10 -9.65 1.31
CA GLY A 119 -2.94 -10.03 0.19
C GLY A 119 -3.70 -11.34 0.39
N VAL A 120 -4.04 -11.92 -0.76
CA VAL A 120 -4.71 -13.22 -0.89
C VAL A 120 -3.92 -14.09 -1.86
N CYS A 121 -3.33 -15.17 -1.37
CA CYS A 121 -2.52 -16.06 -2.19
C CYS A 121 -3.37 -17.10 -2.91
N GLY A 122 -3.28 -17.10 -4.25
CA GLY A 122 -3.93 -18.09 -5.13
C GLY A 122 -3.02 -19.25 -5.55
N CYS A 123 -1.87 -19.52 -4.88
CA CYS A 123 -1.03 -20.64 -5.23
C CYS A 123 -1.69 -22.00 -4.93
N ALA A 124 -1.21 -23.07 -5.57
CA ALA A 124 -1.77 -24.41 -5.43
C ALA A 124 -1.85 -24.87 -3.97
N ARG A 125 -0.80 -24.58 -3.18
CA ARG A 125 -0.75 -24.91 -1.75
C ARG A 125 -1.85 -24.20 -0.96
N CYS A 126 -1.96 -22.87 -1.08
CA CYS A 126 -2.96 -22.11 -0.34
C CYS A 126 -4.40 -22.55 -0.70
N ARG A 127 -4.63 -22.86 -1.99
CA ARG A 127 -5.93 -23.39 -2.43
C ARG A 127 -6.23 -24.77 -1.82
N SER A 128 -5.25 -25.67 -1.83
CA SER A 128 -5.43 -27.03 -1.28
C SER A 128 -5.62 -27.02 0.24
N GLU A 129 -4.98 -26.10 0.95
CA GLU A 129 -5.12 -25.92 2.39
C GLU A 129 -6.36 -25.09 2.80
N GLY A 130 -7.07 -24.50 1.84
CA GLY A 130 -8.21 -23.61 2.11
C GLY A 130 -7.81 -22.34 2.84
N THR A 131 -6.54 -21.89 2.68
CA THR A 131 -6.01 -20.71 3.37
C THR A 131 -6.72 -19.45 2.88
N LYS A 132 -7.30 -18.70 3.82
CA LYS A 132 -7.91 -17.39 3.54
C LYS A 132 -6.90 -16.28 3.80
N GLY A 133 -6.63 -15.44 2.79
CA GLY A 133 -5.82 -14.25 2.96
C GLY A 133 -6.57 -13.14 3.70
N LEU A 134 -5.84 -12.36 4.49
CA LEU A 134 -6.40 -11.23 5.24
C LEU A 134 -6.64 -9.99 4.36
N ASN A 135 -5.93 -9.88 3.23
CA ASN A 135 -6.07 -8.74 2.31
C ASN A 135 -5.91 -7.38 3.01
N LYS A 136 -4.97 -7.26 3.93
CA LYS A 136 -4.76 -6.01 4.70
C LYS A 136 -4.47 -4.81 3.80
N LEU A 137 -3.67 -4.97 2.76
CA LEU A 137 -3.38 -3.88 1.81
C LEU A 137 -4.65 -3.44 1.07
N GLY A 138 -5.46 -4.37 0.58
CA GLY A 138 -6.72 -4.03 -0.07
C GLY A 138 -7.69 -3.30 0.85
N GLN A 139 -7.78 -3.70 2.12
CA GLN A 139 -8.59 -3.01 3.12
C GLN A 139 -8.11 -1.58 3.37
N ILE A 140 -6.80 -1.35 3.50
CA ILE A 140 -6.20 -0.03 3.69
C ILE A 140 -6.46 0.86 2.46
N LEU A 141 -6.28 0.33 1.25
CA LEU A 141 -6.57 1.06 0.01
C LEU A 141 -8.03 1.48 -0.11
N MET A 142 -8.97 0.60 0.24
CA MET A 142 -10.40 0.93 0.25
C MET A 142 -10.75 1.99 1.30
N ALA A 143 -10.08 1.97 2.46
CA ALA A 143 -10.24 2.99 3.49
C ALA A 143 -9.68 4.35 3.03
N GLU A 144 -8.51 4.38 2.40
CA GLU A 144 -7.91 5.58 1.82
C GLU A 144 -8.80 6.17 0.72
N ARG A 145 -9.30 5.33 -0.19
CA ARG A 145 -10.27 5.74 -1.22
C ARG A 145 -11.47 6.47 -0.62
N LYS A 146 -12.06 5.89 0.43
CA LYS A 146 -13.20 6.50 1.12
C LYS A 146 -12.86 7.87 1.71
N ALA A 147 -11.68 8.01 2.31
CA ALA A 147 -11.20 9.28 2.86
C ALA A 147 -10.99 10.33 1.76
N LEU A 148 -10.36 9.97 0.64
CA LEU A 148 -10.17 10.85 -0.50
C LEU A 148 -11.50 11.32 -1.09
N MET A 149 -12.47 10.42 -1.28
CA MET A 149 -13.82 10.78 -1.78
C MET A 149 -14.51 11.78 -0.85
N ALA A 150 -14.40 11.59 0.47
CA ALA A 150 -14.98 12.52 1.45
C ALA A 150 -14.34 13.92 1.38
N THR A 151 -13.01 13.99 1.22
CA THR A 151 -12.27 15.25 1.07
C THR A 151 -12.66 15.98 -0.23
N HIS A 152 -12.77 15.26 -1.34
CA HIS A 152 -13.20 15.83 -2.62
C HIS A 152 -14.64 16.38 -2.57
N ALA A 153 -15.56 15.63 -1.92
CA ALA A 153 -16.93 16.10 -1.76
C ALA A 153 -17.02 17.38 -0.89
N ALA A 154 -16.21 17.45 0.18
CA ALA A 154 -16.15 18.65 1.02
C ALA A 154 -15.58 19.86 0.29
N ALA A 155 -14.56 19.69 -0.54
CA ALA A 155 -13.98 20.77 -1.35
C ALA A 155 -14.98 21.32 -2.38
N ALA A 156 -15.74 20.46 -3.06
CA ALA A 156 -16.76 20.87 -4.02
C ALA A 156 -17.85 21.75 -3.39
N VAL A 157 -18.28 21.44 -2.16
CA VAL A 157 -19.28 22.24 -1.43
C VAL A 157 -18.77 23.64 -1.08
N THR A 158 -17.46 23.79 -0.84
CA THR A 158 -16.87 25.10 -0.48
C THR A 158 -16.63 26.00 -1.69
N GLU A 159 -16.54 25.47 -2.91
CA GLU A 159 -16.38 26.25 -4.14
C GLU A 159 -17.72 26.81 -4.67
N GLU A 160 -18.85 26.23 -4.27
CA GLU A 160 -20.19 26.65 -4.68
C GLU A 160 -20.84 27.67 -3.71
N ALA A 161 -20.20 27.99 -2.60
CA ALA A 161 -20.69 28.89 -1.56
C ALA A 161 -20.00 30.26 -1.61
#